data_c446c54d58b66e38ea3fd06f03cf6971
#
_entry.id   c446c54d58b66e38ea3fd06f03cf6971
#
_cell.length_a   1.000
_cell.length_b   1.000
_cell.length_c   1.000
_cell.angle_alpha   90.00
_cell.angle_beta   90.00
_cell.angle_gamma   90.00
#
_symmetry.space_group_name_H-M   'P 1'
#
loop_
_entity.id
_entity.type
_entity.pdbx_description
1 polymer ?
#
loop_
_entity_poly.entity_id
_entity_poly.type
_entity_poly.pdbx_seq_one_letter_code
_entity_poly.pdbx_strand_id
1 'polypeptide(L)'
;MTATAPAAPAKVYFTNLRTHGRESQLDKLKRLIRRAGIEQIDFENKFVAIKIHFGELGNLSFLRPNYARAVADVVKELGGKPFLTDCNTLYVGSRKNALEHIDTAYQNGFTPYATGCQVIIADGLKGTDEALVPVEGGEYVHEAKIGQALMDADIVISLTHFKGHEQAGFGGAMKNLGMGGGSRAGKMEQHAAGKPSVATEHCVGCRACEKICAHNAISFDDTRERELANGSARTVRVATIDHDRCLGCGRCIGVCNQDAIKPDYDAAADVLNCKIAEYTKAIVDGRPSFHISLAMDISPNCDCHAENDTPIVNDIGMFASFDPVAIDQACADAVLASEPLPNT
;
A
#
# COMPACT_ATOMS: atom_id res chain seq x y z
N MET A 1 -9.98 18.23 -32.98
CA MET A 1 -9.10 17.79 -31.88
C MET A 1 -7.92 18.75 -31.85
N THR A 2 -7.94 19.73 -30.97
CA THR A 2 -6.83 20.65 -30.75
C THR A 2 -5.77 19.88 -29.95
N ALA A 3 -4.61 19.64 -30.59
CA ALA A 3 -3.45 19.10 -29.91
C ALA A 3 -3.09 20.05 -28.74
N THR A 4 -3.30 19.65 -27.52
CA THR A 4 -2.77 20.36 -26.37
C THR A 4 -1.25 20.31 -26.44
N ALA A 5 -0.60 21.47 -26.26
CA ALA A 5 0.86 21.53 -26.21
C ALA A 5 1.37 20.53 -25.13
N PRO A 6 2.48 19.82 -25.35
CA PRO A 6 3.04 18.90 -24.40
C PRO A 6 3.28 19.64 -23.09
N ALA A 7 2.76 19.07 -21.98
CA ALA A 7 3.00 19.61 -20.65
C ALA A 7 4.52 19.70 -20.40
N ALA A 8 4.96 20.74 -19.69
CA ALA A 8 6.37 20.86 -19.33
C ALA A 8 6.78 19.60 -18.51
N PRO A 9 8.01 19.09 -18.70
CA PRO A 9 8.46 17.90 -17.99
C PRO A 9 8.40 18.12 -16.48
N ALA A 10 7.88 17.11 -15.77
CA ALA A 10 7.79 17.15 -14.31
C ALA A 10 9.19 17.19 -13.67
N LYS A 11 9.34 17.96 -12.60
CA LYS A 11 10.61 18.11 -11.89
C LYS A 11 10.71 17.11 -10.76
N VAL A 12 11.83 16.38 -10.71
CA VAL A 12 12.20 15.54 -9.57
C VAL A 12 13.44 16.13 -8.91
N TYR A 13 13.36 16.32 -7.61
CA TYR A 13 14.46 16.80 -6.79
C TYR A 13 15.11 15.62 -6.10
N PHE A 14 16.45 15.62 -6.05
CA PHE A 14 17.24 14.53 -5.50
C PHE A 14 18.27 15.03 -4.50
N THR A 15 18.55 14.24 -3.47
CA THR A 15 19.72 14.37 -2.58
C THR A 15 20.23 12.99 -2.18
N ASN A 16 21.56 12.80 -2.22
CA ASN A 16 22.16 11.58 -1.71
C ASN A 16 22.14 11.53 -0.17
N LEU A 17 22.59 10.41 0.43
CA LEU A 17 22.60 10.23 1.89
C LEU A 17 23.87 10.72 2.59
N ARG A 18 24.86 11.21 1.84
CA ARG A 18 26.09 11.73 2.45
C ARG A 18 25.79 13.01 3.22
N THR A 19 26.23 13.07 4.46
CA THR A 19 26.08 14.24 5.34
C THR A 19 27.43 14.92 5.56
N HIS A 20 27.43 16.22 5.65
CA HIS A 20 28.59 17.04 5.93
C HIS A 20 28.28 18.06 7.04
N GLY A 21 29.28 18.33 7.88
CA GLY A 21 29.13 19.28 8.96
C GLY A 21 28.17 18.78 10.05
N ARG A 22 27.18 19.61 10.40
CA ARG A 22 26.19 19.32 11.46
C ARG A 22 24.80 18.94 10.92
N GLU A 23 24.64 18.80 9.60
CA GLU A 23 23.37 18.47 8.96
C GLU A 23 23.13 16.95 9.03
N SER A 24 22.00 16.53 9.61
CA SER A 24 21.57 15.12 9.61
C SER A 24 20.87 14.74 8.30
N GLN A 25 20.66 13.43 8.08
CA GLN A 25 19.84 12.96 6.95
C GLN A 25 18.39 13.47 7.03
N LEU A 26 17.84 13.64 8.23
CA LEU A 26 16.49 14.17 8.42
C LEU A 26 16.43 15.68 8.07
N ASP A 27 17.45 16.45 8.38
CA ASP A 27 17.54 17.85 7.96
C ASP A 27 17.65 17.96 6.43
N LYS A 28 18.42 17.05 5.80
CA LYS A 28 18.50 16.97 4.34
C LYS A 28 17.15 16.63 3.71
N LEU A 29 16.37 15.72 4.32
CA LEU A 29 15.02 15.39 3.86
C LEU A 29 14.11 16.61 3.95
N LYS A 30 14.05 17.30 5.09
CA LYS A 30 13.25 18.51 5.28
C LYS A 30 13.64 19.59 4.26
N ARG A 31 14.93 19.80 4.02
CA ARG A 31 15.42 20.76 3.02
C ARG A 31 15.04 20.33 1.60
N LEU A 32 15.13 19.04 1.26
CA LEU A 32 14.73 18.52 -0.05
C LEU A 32 13.27 18.82 -0.34
N ILE A 33 12.39 18.48 0.60
CA ILE A 33 10.93 18.68 0.52
C ILE A 33 10.62 20.17 0.28
N ARG A 34 11.24 21.08 1.04
CA ARG A 34 11.05 22.53 0.86
C ARG A 34 11.57 23.02 -0.48
N ARG A 35 12.75 22.56 -0.90
CA ARG A 35 13.31 22.89 -2.23
C ARG A 35 12.47 22.37 -3.38
N ALA A 36 11.82 21.22 -3.20
CA ALA A 36 10.88 20.68 -4.18
C ALA A 36 9.58 21.47 -4.26
N GLY A 37 9.35 22.39 -3.33
CA GLY A 37 8.25 23.36 -3.40
C GLY A 37 6.99 22.95 -2.66
N ILE A 38 7.06 22.06 -1.66
CA ILE A 38 5.88 21.64 -0.88
C ILE A 38 5.10 22.83 -0.30
N GLU A 39 5.77 23.96 -0.04
CA GLU A 39 5.18 25.22 0.47
C GLU A 39 4.22 25.89 -0.53
N GLN A 40 4.12 25.41 -1.78
CA GLN A 40 3.12 25.86 -2.75
C GLN A 40 1.72 25.29 -2.47
N ILE A 41 1.62 24.27 -1.62
CA ILE A 41 0.36 23.70 -1.15
C ILE A 41 -0.09 24.51 0.07
N ASP A 42 -1.36 24.90 0.10
CA ASP A 42 -1.98 25.50 1.27
C ASP A 42 -2.32 24.43 2.30
N PHE A 43 -1.53 24.35 3.37
CA PHE A 43 -1.71 23.40 4.46
C PHE A 43 -2.56 23.92 5.62
N GLU A 44 -2.86 25.22 5.65
CA GLU A 44 -3.46 25.84 6.83
C GLU A 44 -4.79 25.17 7.22
N ASN A 45 -4.82 24.59 8.42
CA ASN A 45 -5.95 23.85 8.98
C ASN A 45 -6.41 22.60 8.19
N LYS A 46 -5.63 22.12 7.21
CA LYS A 46 -5.96 20.98 6.35
C LYS A 46 -5.61 19.63 6.99
N PHE A 47 -6.44 18.63 6.77
CA PHE A 47 -6.09 17.24 7.07
C PHE A 47 -5.14 16.69 6.00
N VAL A 48 -4.02 16.13 6.43
CA VAL A 48 -2.95 15.66 5.54
C VAL A 48 -2.71 14.17 5.77
N ALA A 49 -3.09 13.36 4.81
CA ALA A 49 -2.78 11.95 4.82
C ALA A 49 -1.34 11.71 4.36
N ILE A 50 -0.48 11.25 5.24
CA ILE A 50 0.84 10.74 4.89
C ILE A 50 0.69 9.23 4.65
N LYS A 51 0.57 8.84 3.37
CA LYS A 51 0.44 7.44 2.98
C LYS A 51 1.82 6.79 3.00
N ILE A 52 1.95 5.79 3.86
CA ILE A 52 3.18 5.04 4.08
C ILE A 52 2.86 3.55 4.24
N HIS A 53 3.81 2.68 3.94
CA HIS A 53 3.76 1.26 4.29
C HIS A 53 4.43 1.05 5.65
N PHE A 54 3.74 0.44 6.61
CA PHE A 54 4.26 0.28 7.98
C PHE A 54 5.23 -0.91 8.14
N GLY A 55 5.43 -1.71 7.08
CA GLY A 55 6.18 -2.98 7.13
C GLY A 55 5.32 -4.13 7.66
N GLU A 56 5.53 -5.35 7.16
CA GLU A 56 4.99 -6.57 7.76
C GLU A 56 5.85 -6.94 8.97
N LEU A 57 5.29 -7.62 9.99
CA LEU A 57 6.07 -8.08 11.15
C LEU A 57 7.17 -9.04 10.70
N GLY A 58 8.41 -8.77 11.14
CA GLY A 58 9.60 -9.51 10.74
C GLY A 58 10.42 -8.83 9.64
N ASN A 59 9.81 -8.00 8.81
CA ASN A 59 10.54 -7.18 7.84
C ASN A 59 11.32 -6.07 8.55
N LEU A 60 12.56 -5.82 8.14
CA LEU A 60 13.42 -4.77 8.69
C LEU A 60 13.87 -3.74 7.65
N SER A 61 13.47 -3.90 6.38
CA SER A 61 13.84 -2.98 5.30
C SER A 61 12.86 -1.80 5.14
N PHE A 62 11.71 -1.81 5.83
CA PHE A 62 10.74 -0.71 5.74
C PHE A 62 11.33 0.61 6.24
N LEU A 63 10.75 1.73 5.81
CA LEU A 63 11.21 3.07 6.21
C LEU A 63 11.14 3.27 7.72
N ARG A 64 12.22 3.78 8.29
CA ARG A 64 12.29 4.10 9.73
C ARG A 64 11.29 5.19 10.09
N PRO A 65 10.60 5.07 11.24
CA PRO A 65 9.62 6.07 11.72
C PRO A 65 10.15 7.51 11.79
N ASN A 66 11.46 7.68 11.92
CA ASN A 66 12.14 8.97 11.93
C ASN A 66 11.89 9.79 10.65
N TYR A 67 11.80 9.14 9.49
CA TYR A 67 11.48 9.82 8.23
C TYR A 67 10.03 10.30 8.21
N ALA A 68 9.10 9.47 8.71
CA ALA A 68 7.70 9.87 8.87
C ALA A 68 7.57 11.08 9.82
N ARG A 69 8.33 11.08 10.93
CA ARG A 69 8.39 12.21 11.85
C ARG A 69 8.87 13.48 11.16
N ALA A 70 9.94 13.41 10.36
CA ALA A 70 10.47 14.57 9.66
C ALA A 70 9.44 15.18 8.68
N VAL A 71 8.67 14.34 7.98
CA VAL A 71 7.59 14.79 7.09
C VAL A 71 6.43 15.40 7.88
N ALA A 72 5.99 14.72 8.95
CA ALA A 72 4.92 15.22 9.82
C ALA A 72 5.28 16.59 10.46
N ASP A 73 6.53 16.78 10.85
CA ASP A 73 7.01 18.07 11.39
C ASP A 73 6.90 19.17 10.32
N VAL A 74 7.33 18.93 9.07
CA VAL A 74 7.20 19.91 7.98
C VAL A 74 5.73 20.27 7.74
N VAL A 75 4.84 19.28 7.71
CA VAL A 75 3.39 19.53 7.55
C VAL A 75 2.83 20.40 8.67
N LYS A 76 3.21 20.13 9.92
CA LYS A 76 2.78 20.94 11.08
C LYS A 76 3.34 22.34 11.05
N GLU A 77 4.60 22.50 10.67
CA GLU A 77 5.24 23.83 10.51
C GLU A 77 4.54 24.67 9.44
N LEU A 78 3.86 24.02 8.47
CA LEU A 78 3.04 24.66 7.43
C LEU A 78 1.55 24.82 7.83
N GLY A 79 1.17 24.49 9.07
CA GLY A 79 -0.20 24.64 9.58
C GLY A 79 -1.12 23.45 9.35
N GLY A 80 -0.62 22.34 8.76
CA GLY A 80 -1.41 21.15 8.47
C GLY A 80 -1.59 20.21 9.67
N LYS A 81 -2.59 19.32 9.56
CA LYS A 81 -2.93 18.30 10.54
C LYS A 81 -2.59 16.92 10.00
N PRO A 82 -1.33 16.45 10.14
CA PRO A 82 -0.90 15.18 9.56
C PRO A 82 -1.41 13.97 10.35
N PHE A 83 -1.66 12.88 9.62
CA PHE A 83 -1.79 11.53 10.15
C PHE A 83 -1.09 10.54 9.21
N LEU A 84 -0.57 9.44 9.76
CA LEU A 84 -0.03 8.33 8.97
C LEU A 84 -1.15 7.37 8.61
N THR A 85 -1.13 6.84 7.40
CA THR A 85 -2.19 5.93 6.94
C THR A 85 -1.70 4.86 5.99
N ASP A 86 -2.39 3.72 6.02
CA ASP A 86 -2.37 2.62 5.06
C ASP A 86 -3.75 1.95 5.05
N CYS A 87 -4.01 1.02 4.14
CA CYS A 87 -5.20 0.17 4.14
C CYS A 87 -4.85 -1.27 4.48
N ASN A 88 -5.82 -2.00 5.03
CA ASN A 88 -5.69 -3.41 5.40
C ASN A 88 -5.31 -4.30 4.20
N THR A 89 -4.66 -5.43 4.49
CA THR A 89 -4.16 -6.35 3.47
C THR A 89 -5.15 -7.46 3.12
N LEU A 90 -4.92 -8.12 1.97
CA LEU A 90 -5.66 -9.31 1.54
C LEU A 90 -4.96 -10.61 1.90
N TYR A 91 -3.63 -10.59 2.01
CA TYR A 91 -2.83 -11.78 2.25
C TYR A 91 -2.71 -12.11 3.74
N VAL A 92 -2.20 -13.30 4.01
CA VAL A 92 -1.84 -13.75 5.36
C VAL A 92 -0.74 -12.85 5.93
N GLY A 93 -0.98 -12.32 7.13
CA GLY A 93 -0.03 -11.42 7.78
C GLY A 93 -0.67 -10.72 8.96
N SER A 94 0.05 -9.77 9.52
CA SER A 94 -0.33 -9.05 10.74
C SER A 94 -1.14 -7.78 10.48
N ARG A 95 -1.62 -7.52 9.24
CA ARG A 95 -2.29 -6.29 8.85
C ARG A 95 -3.65 -6.52 8.18
N LYS A 96 -4.38 -7.60 8.59
CA LYS A 96 -5.66 -7.98 7.98
C LYS A 96 -6.86 -7.16 8.47
N ASN A 97 -6.77 -6.53 9.62
CA ASN A 97 -7.79 -5.65 10.20
C ASN A 97 -7.12 -4.49 10.93
N ALA A 98 -7.86 -3.43 11.21
CA ALA A 98 -7.27 -2.20 11.74
C ALA A 98 -6.58 -2.38 13.09
N LEU A 99 -7.04 -3.27 13.96
CA LEU A 99 -6.42 -3.49 15.28
C LEU A 99 -5.03 -4.12 15.12
N GLU A 100 -4.96 -5.25 14.40
CA GLU A 100 -3.69 -5.92 14.10
C GLU A 100 -2.75 -5.02 13.29
N HIS A 101 -3.30 -4.23 12.35
CA HIS A 101 -2.52 -3.32 11.53
C HIS A 101 -1.91 -2.18 12.35
N ILE A 102 -2.66 -1.59 13.29
CA ILE A 102 -2.15 -0.57 14.22
C ILE A 102 -1.11 -1.19 15.15
N ASP A 103 -1.36 -2.38 15.69
CA ASP A 103 -0.40 -3.09 16.53
C ASP A 103 0.91 -3.35 15.77
N THR A 104 0.83 -3.78 14.52
CA THR A 104 1.99 -3.96 13.64
C THR A 104 2.74 -2.65 13.43
N ALA A 105 2.03 -1.57 13.11
CA ALA A 105 2.63 -0.25 12.94
C ALA A 105 3.37 0.20 14.22
N TYR A 106 2.77 -0.04 15.39
CA TYR A 106 3.38 0.33 16.68
C TYR A 106 4.59 -0.54 17.03
N GLN A 107 4.55 -1.84 16.76
CA GLN A 107 5.69 -2.75 16.94
C GLN A 107 6.85 -2.36 16.03
N ASN A 108 6.56 -1.89 14.82
CA ASN A 108 7.54 -1.35 13.87
C ASN A 108 7.97 0.10 14.18
N GLY A 109 7.52 0.66 15.31
CA GLY A 109 7.94 1.96 15.84
C GLY A 109 7.12 3.16 15.37
N PHE A 110 6.09 3.00 14.56
CA PHE A 110 5.23 4.10 14.10
C PHE A 110 4.21 4.55 15.15
N THR A 111 4.64 4.68 16.40
CA THR A 111 3.78 5.19 17.46
C THR A 111 3.57 6.71 17.32
N PRO A 112 2.45 7.27 17.82
CA PRO A 112 2.23 8.72 17.81
C PRO A 112 3.33 9.51 18.53
N TYR A 113 3.96 8.93 19.54
CA TYR A 113 5.09 9.54 20.23
C TYR A 113 6.32 9.63 19.31
N ALA A 114 6.66 8.57 18.59
CA ALA A 114 7.82 8.53 17.70
C ALA A 114 7.61 9.39 16.45
N THR A 115 6.42 9.31 15.83
CA THR A 115 6.13 9.96 14.54
C THR A 115 5.53 11.36 14.67
N GLY A 116 5.07 11.71 15.88
CA GLY A 116 4.46 13.01 16.15
C GLY A 116 3.04 13.19 15.60
N CYS A 117 2.42 12.17 15.02
CA CYS A 117 1.03 12.20 14.54
C CYS A 117 0.35 10.84 14.73
N GLN A 118 -0.96 10.81 14.60
CA GLN A 118 -1.75 9.59 14.81
C GLN A 118 -1.64 8.64 13.59
N VAL A 119 -1.91 7.36 13.84
CA VAL A 119 -2.09 6.34 12.80
C VAL A 119 -3.59 6.09 12.62
N ILE A 120 -4.07 6.17 11.39
CA ILE A 120 -5.45 5.87 11.00
C ILE A 120 -5.41 4.85 9.86
N ILE A 121 -6.09 3.71 10.02
CA ILE A 121 -6.23 2.73 8.94
C ILE A 121 -7.39 3.17 8.06
N ALA A 122 -7.08 3.53 6.80
CA ALA A 122 -7.97 4.30 5.94
C ALA A 122 -9.24 3.57 5.53
N ASP A 123 -9.21 2.24 5.43
CA ASP A 123 -10.36 1.41 5.06
C ASP A 123 -11.09 0.79 6.26
N GLY A 124 -10.89 1.37 7.46
CA GLY A 124 -11.63 1.05 8.68
C GLY A 124 -11.31 -0.33 9.26
N LEU A 125 -12.12 -0.73 10.25
CA LEU A 125 -11.86 -1.92 11.09
C LEU A 125 -11.66 -3.20 10.27
N LYS A 126 -12.45 -3.41 9.22
CA LYS A 126 -12.50 -4.66 8.43
C LYS A 126 -12.04 -4.49 6.98
N GLY A 127 -11.47 -3.35 6.62
CA GLY A 127 -11.04 -3.07 5.26
C GLY A 127 -12.19 -2.77 4.28
N THR A 128 -13.33 -2.33 4.77
CA THR A 128 -14.56 -2.14 3.99
C THR A 128 -15.14 -0.75 4.09
N ASP A 129 -14.44 0.17 4.73
CA ASP A 129 -14.78 1.59 4.77
C ASP A 129 -14.10 2.28 3.58
N GLU A 130 -14.90 2.58 2.54
CA GLU A 130 -14.36 2.97 1.24
C GLU A 130 -15.18 4.07 0.56
N ALA A 131 -14.48 4.95 -0.12
CA ALA A 131 -15.03 5.87 -1.10
C ALA A 131 -14.97 5.24 -2.50
N LEU A 132 -16.02 5.39 -3.26
CA LEU A 132 -16.09 5.03 -4.68
C LEU A 132 -15.70 6.24 -5.51
N VAL A 133 -14.58 6.17 -6.22
CA VAL A 133 -14.00 7.30 -6.95
C VAL A 133 -14.01 7.00 -8.44
N PRO A 134 -14.74 7.77 -9.26
CA PRO A 134 -14.71 7.60 -10.72
C PRO A 134 -13.30 7.80 -11.28
N VAL A 135 -12.90 6.95 -12.22
CA VAL A 135 -11.62 7.03 -12.93
C VAL A 135 -11.89 7.45 -14.38
N GLU A 136 -11.82 8.74 -14.63
CA GLU A 136 -12.04 9.27 -15.97
C GLU A 136 -10.92 8.79 -16.91
N GLY A 137 -11.32 8.14 -18.02
CA GLY A 137 -10.40 7.57 -19.00
C GLY A 137 -9.71 6.28 -18.57
N GLY A 138 -10.16 5.64 -17.47
CA GLY A 138 -9.66 4.33 -17.05
C GLY A 138 -9.99 3.23 -18.06
N GLU A 139 -9.03 2.40 -18.39
CA GLU A 139 -9.19 1.26 -19.30
C GLU A 139 -9.70 0.02 -18.55
N TYR A 140 -9.18 -0.21 -17.34
CA TYR A 140 -9.47 -1.39 -16.52
C TYR A 140 -10.34 -1.07 -15.31
N VAL A 141 -10.26 0.16 -14.79
CA VAL A 141 -10.99 0.60 -13.59
C VAL A 141 -11.81 1.84 -13.93
N HIS A 142 -13.12 1.72 -13.85
CA HIS A 142 -14.04 2.85 -14.06
C HIS A 142 -14.40 3.57 -12.75
N GLU A 143 -14.36 2.85 -11.63
CA GLU A 143 -14.65 3.35 -10.29
C GLU A 143 -13.72 2.66 -9.28
N ALA A 144 -12.76 3.40 -8.77
CA ALA A 144 -11.79 2.89 -7.80
C ALA A 144 -12.37 2.89 -6.38
N LYS A 145 -12.09 1.83 -5.62
CA LYS A 145 -12.52 1.63 -4.23
C LYS A 145 -11.36 1.99 -3.30
N ILE A 146 -11.35 3.22 -2.82
CA ILE A 146 -10.26 3.81 -2.03
C ILE A 146 -10.65 3.86 -0.55
N GLY A 147 -9.71 3.61 0.36
CA GLY A 147 -9.94 3.73 1.80
C GLY A 147 -10.47 5.12 2.16
N GLN A 148 -11.61 5.17 2.88
CA GLN A 148 -12.38 6.38 3.13
C GLN A 148 -11.54 7.50 3.77
N ALA A 149 -10.77 7.22 4.81
CA ALA A 149 -9.99 8.26 5.50
C ALA A 149 -8.89 8.88 4.60
N LEU A 150 -8.41 8.16 3.58
CA LEU A 150 -7.50 8.71 2.58
C LEU A 150 -8.21 9.71 1.68
N MET A 151 -9.48 9.47 1.36
CA MET A 151 -10.32 10.38 0.55
C MET A 151 -10.90 11.54 1.35
N ASP A 152 -11.04 11.42 2.67
CA ASP A 152 -11.46 12.50 3.57
C ASP A 152 -10.35 13.54 3.80
N ALA A 153 -9.08 13.18 3.53
CA ALA A 153 -7.97 14.12 3.67
C ALA A 153 -7.99 15.18 2.56
N ASP A 154 -7.69 16.42 2.92
CA ASP A 154 -7.58 17.55 1.97
C ASP A 154 -6.34 17.42 1.08
N ILE A 155 -5.25 16.85 1.62
CA ILE A 155 -3.94 16.74 0.98
C ILE A 155 -3.41 15.33 1.17
N VAL A 156 -2.79 14.77 0.12
CA VAL A 156 -2.14 13.46 0.17
C VAL A 156 -0.63 13.60 -0.03
N ILE A 157 0.15 13.06 0.88
CA ILE A 157 1.59 12.91 0.74
C ILE A 157 1.92 11.41 0.66
N SER A 158 2.57 10.94 -0.41
CA SER A 158 3.16 9.61 -0.40
C SER A 158 4.57 9.67 0.20
N LEU A 159 4.78 8.92 1.28
CA LEU A 159 6.12 8.67 1.82
C LEU A 159 6.47 7.22 1.52
N THR A 160 7.36 7.03 0.56
CA THR A 160 7.56 5.75 -0.12
C THR A 160 8.95 5.19 0.11
N HIS A 161 9.03 3.93 0.52
CA HIS A 161 10.21 3.10 0.37
C HIS A 161 10.26 2.56 -1.06
N PHE A 162 11.28 2.92 -1.82
CA PHE A 162 11.49 2.38 -3.17
C PHE A 162 12.27 1.07 -3.08
N LYS A 163 11.72 -0.03 -3.59
CA LYS A 163 12.26 -1.40 -3.49
C LYS A 163 11.78 -2.29 -4.62
N GLY A 164 12.32 -3.50 -4.72
CA GLY A 164 11.84 -4.53 -5.64
C GLY A 164 10.41 -4.99 -5.36
N HIS A 165 9.81 -5.67 -6.33
CA HIS A 165 8.51 -6.30 -6.21
C HIS A 165 8.34 -7.38 -7.29
N GLU A 166 7.92 -8.57 -6.89
CA GLU A 166 7.84 -9.78 -7.70
C GLU A 166 6.90 -9.69 -8.92
N GLN A 167 5.78 -8.97 -8.81
CA GLN A 167 4.79 -8.82 -9.89
C GLN A 167 4.88 -7.47 -10.60
N ALA A 168 5.14 -6.38 -9.85
CA ALA A 168 5.14 -5.04 -10.40
C ALA A 168 6.53 -4.56 -10.86
N GLY A 169 7.56 -5.39 -10.72
CA GLY A 169 8.97 -5.03 -10.96
C GLY A 169 9.55 -4.24 -9.79
N PHE A 170 8.92 -3.15 -9.39
CA PHE A 170 9.29 -2.36 -8.22
C PHE A 170 8.06 -1.82 -7.46
N GLY A 171 8.27 -1.42 -6.22
CA GLY A 171 7.29 -0.71 -5.41
C GLY A 171 7.73 0.73 -5.18
N GLY A 172 7.12 1.66 -5.90
CA GLY A 172 7.32 3.10 -5.81
C GLY A 172 6.10 3.86 -5.27
N ALA A 173 6.03 5.17 -5.56
CA ALA A 173 4.95 6.05 -5.14
C ALA A 173 3.59 5.61 -5.71
N MET A 174 3.55 5.21 -6.99
CA MET A 174 2.31 4.72 -7.60
C MET A 174 1.80 3.46 -6.89
N LYS A 175 2.67 2.49 -6.60
CA LYS A 175 2.25 1.28 -5.87
C LYS A 175 1.83 1.61 -4.42
N ASN A 176 2.57 2.49 -3.75
CA ASN A 176 2.23 2.92 -2.39
C ASN A 176 0.85 3.58 -2.33
N LEU A 177 0.51 4.41 -3.31
CA LEU A 177 -0.81 5.04 -3.41
C LEU A 177 -1.86 4.06 -3.96
N GLY A 178 -1.72 3.57 -5.17
CA GLY A 178 -2.74 2.81 -5.88
C GLY A 178 -3.09 1.49 -5.18
N MET A 179 -2.10 0.58 -5.03
CA MET A 179 -2.33 -0.66 -4.31
C MET A 179 -2.54 -0.41 -2.81
N GLY A 180 -1.68 0.42 -2.20
CA GLY A 180 -1.73 0.69 -0.78
C GLY A 180 -2.98 1.45 -0.34
N GLY A 181 -3.48 2.40 -1.13
CA GLY A 181 -4.68 3.19 -0.84
C GLY A 181 -6.01 2.51 -1.18
N GLY A 182 -5.99 1.44 -1.99
CA GLY A 182 -7.18 0.64 -2.27
C GLY A 182 -7.73 -0.01 -0.99
N SER A 183 -9.06 0.04 -0.81
CA SER A 183 -9.75 -0.76 0.19
C SER A 183 -9.51 -2.26 -0.04
N ARG A 184 -10.03 -3.11 0.82
CA ARG A 184 -9.97 -4.56 0.60
C ARG A 184 -10.59 -4.98 -0.74
N ALA A 185 -11.76 -4.43 -1.09
CA ALA A 185 -12.40 -4.67 -2.39
C ALA A 185 -11.57 -4.07 -3.54
N GLY A 186 -10.97 -2.90 -3.33
CA GLY A 186 -10.10 -2.27 -4.30
C GLY A 186 -8.82 -3.09 -4.57
N LYS A 187 -8.19 -3.61 -3.52
CA LYS A 187 -7.04 -4.52 -3.67
C LYS A 187 -7.42 -5.81 -4.43
N MET A 188 -8.60 -6.36 -4.14
CA MET A 188 -9.14 -7.52 -4.86
C MET A 188 -9.30 -7.23 -6.36
N GLU A 189 -9.87 -6.09 -6.73
CA GLU A 189 -10.05 -5.69 -8.12
C GLU A 189 -8.71 -5.49 -8.85
N GLN A 190 -7.70 -4.98 -8.15
CA GLN A 190 -6.36 -4.81 -8.74
C GLN A 190 -5.67 -6.15 -8.99
N HIS A 191 -5.73 -7.10 -8.06
CA HIS A 191 -5.03 -8.40 -8.16
C HIS A 191 -5.77 -9.44 -8.99
N ALA A 192 -7.09 -9.33 -9.14
CA ALA A 192 -7.91 -10.37 -9.74
C ALA A 192 -9.05 -9.79 -10.56
N ALA A 193 -9.95 -10.65 -11.01
CA ALA A 193 -11.27 -10.26 -11.51
C ALA A 193 -12.22 -9.76 -10.39
N GLY A 194 -11.67 -9.49 -9.20
CA GLY A 194 -12.39 -8.92 -8.06
C GLY A 194 -13.12 -9.95 -7.18
N LYS A 195 -12.82 -11.25 -7.31
CA LYS A 195 -13.50 -12.31 -6.55
C LYS A 195 -12.53 -13.25 -5.86
N PRO A 196 -12.86 -13.76 -4.64
CA PRO A 196 -11.99 -14.66 -3.90
C PRO A 196 -12.25 -16.12 -4.26
N SER A 197 -11.23 -16.96 -4.07
CA SER A 197 -11.32 -18.43 -4.13
C SER A 197 -11.13 -19.06 -2.76
N VAL A 198 -11.39 -20.36 -2.67
CA VAL A 198 -11.22 -21.17 -1.46
C VAL A 198 -10.16 -22.24 -1.66
N ALA A 199 -9.06 -22.13 -0.90
CA ALA A 199 -8.10 -23.21 -0.71
C ALA A 199 -8.72 -24.24 0.23
N THR A 200 -9.39 -25.26 -0.34
CA THR A 200 -10.18 -26.23 0.42
C THR A 200 -9.34 -27.03 1.40
N GLU A 201 -8.05 -27.24 1.12
CA GLU A 201 -7.08 -27.92 1.98
C GLU A 201 -6.86 -27.20 3.32
N HIS A 202 -7.05 -25.90 3.38
CA HIS A 202 -6.96 -25.10 4.60
C HIS A 202 -8.31 -24.96 5.30
N CYS A 203 -9.43 -25.18 4.61
CA CYS A 203 -10.76 -24.99 5.17
C CYS A 203 -11.08 -26.03 6.27
N VAL A 204 -11.49 -25.55 7.43
CA VAL A 204 -11.88 -26.39 8.59
C VAL A 204 -13.38 -26.47 8.82
N GLY A 205 -14.18 -25.85 7.93
CA GLY A 205 -15.65 -25.88 8.03
C GLY A 205 -16.24 -25.02 9.15
N CYS A 206 -15.56 -23.98 9.60
CA CYS A 206 -16.02 -23.14 10.74
C CYS A 206 -17.19 -22.21 10.41
N ARG A 207 -17.52 -22.02 9.13
CA ARG A 207 -18.63 -21.19 8.61
C ARG A 207 -18.57 -19.69 8.97
N ALA A 208 -17.43 -19.18 9.41
CA ALA A 208 -17.28 -17.76 9.72
C ALA A 208 -17.49 -16.88 8.47
N CYS A 209 -16.98 -17.33 7.32
CA CYS A 209 -17.12 -16.65 6.02
C CYS A 209 -18.58 -16.61 5.53
N GLU A 210 -19.35 -17.67 5.72
CA GLU A 210 -20.78 -17.71 5.40
C GLU A 210 -21.55 -16.67 6.22
N LYS A 211 -21.29 -16.62 7.54
CA LYS A 211 -21.98 -15.68 8.46
C LYS A 211 -21.70 -14.22 8.17
N ILE A 212 -20.52 -13.88 7.64
CA ILE A 212 -20.15 -12.51 7.33
C ILE A 212 -20.60 -12.09 5.92
N CYS A 213 -20.96 -13.04 5.06
CA CYS A 213 -21.34 -12.78 3.68
C CYS A 213 -22.73 -12.15 3.60
N ALA A 214 -22.80 -10.84 3.31
CA ALA A 214 -24.08 -10.13 3.16
C ALA A 214 -24.87 -10.53 1.90
N HIS A 215 -24.23 -11.25 0.97
CA HIS A 215 -24.82 -11.63 -0.33
C HIS A 215 -25.21 -13.11 -0.40
N ASN A 216 -25.06 -13.86 0.70
CA ASN A 216 -25.30 -15.30 0.75
C ASN A 216 -24.61 -16.05 -0.40
N ALA A 217 -23.39 -15.62 -0.77
CA ALA A 217 -22.61 -16.18 -1.86
C ALA A 217 -21.74 -17.36 -1.41
N ILE A 218 -21.81 -17.81 -0.14
CA ILE A 218 -20.95 -18.89 0.39
C ILE A 218 -21.83 -20.01 0.92
N SER A 219 -21.57 -21.22 0.43
CA SER A 219 -22.20 -22.46 0.86
C SER A 219 -21.16 -23.45 1.41
N PHE A 220 -21.64 -24.56 2.01
CA PHE A 220 -20.82 -25.64 2.55
C PHE A 220 -21.39 -27.01 2.12
N ASP A 221 -21.65 -27.16 0.83
CA ASP A 221 -22.22 -28.37 0.26
C ASP A 221 -21.13 -29.41 -0.04
N ASP A 222 -19.92 -28.96 -0.35
CA ASP A 222 -18.76 -29.81 -0.62
C ASP A 222 -18.11 -30.32 0.67
N THR A 223 -17.45 -31.49 0.57
CA THR A 223 -16.75 -32.14 1.67
C THR A 223 -15.36 -32.57 1.27
N ARG A 224 -14.45 -32.64 2.25
CA ARG A 224 -13.14 -33.26 2.10
C ARG A 224 -12.75 -34.06 3.34
N GLU A 225 -11.86 -35.03 3.17
CA GLU A 225 -11.18 -35.67 4.29
C GLU A 225 -10.06 -34.77 4.81
N ARG A 226 -10.02 -34.61 6.13
CA ARG A 226 -8.95 -33.89 6.84
C ARG A 226 -8.25 -34.87 7.76
N GLU A 227 -6.96 -35.01 7.59
CA GLU A 227 -6.11 -35.77 8.48
C GLU A 227 -5.88 -34.99 9.79
N LEU A 228 -6.01 -35.67 10.91
CA LEU A 228 -5.79 -35.14 12.24
C LEU A 228 -4.39 -35.52 12.75
N ALA A 229 -3.86 -34.77 13.71
CA ALA A 229 -2.52 -34.98 14.28
C ALA A 229 -2.31 -36.38 14.89
N ASN A 230 -3.39 -37.10 15.19
CA ASN A 230 -3.36 -38.48 15.70
C ASN A 230 -3.42 -39.55 14.59
N GLY A 231 -3.32 -39.16 13.30
CA GLY A 231 -3.36 -40.06 12.14
C GLY A 231 -4.77 -40.52 11.73
N SER A 232 -5.84 -40.08 12.41
CA SER A 232 -7.21 -40.36 11.96
C SER A 232 -7.68 -39.31 10.96
N ALA A 233 -8.60 -39.66 10.06
CA ALA A 233 -9.24 -38.76 9.12
C ALA A 233 -10.63 -38.34 9.63
N ARG A 234 -11.02 -37.12 9.31
CA ARG A 234 -12.36 -36.58 9.57
C ARG A 234 -12.90 -35.89 8.32
N THR A 235 -14.12 -36.23 7.92
CA THR A 235 -14.83 -35.51 6.87
C THR A 235 -15.22 -34.12 7.38
N VAL A 236 -14.81 -33.08 6.67
CA VAL A 236 -15.19 -31.68 6.93
C VAL A 236 -15.92 -31.11 5.74
N ARG A 237 -16.98 -30.36 6.00
CA ARG A 237 -17.61 -29.53 4.96
C ARG A 237 -16.73 -28.34 4.67
N VAL A 238 -16.51 -28.02 3.41
CA VAL A 238 -15.65 -26.92 2.97
C VAL A 238 -16.49 -25.81 2.33
N ALA A 239 -15.99 -24.58 2.41
CA ALA A 239 -16.66 -23.44 1.80
C ALA A 239 -16.56 -23.49 0.28
N THR A 240 -17.63 -23.11 -0.41
CA THR A 240 -17.70 -22.87 -1.84
C THR A 240 -18.27 -21.47 -2.07
N ILE A 241 -17.69 -20.70 -3.00
CA ILE A 241 -18.12 -19.33 -3.30
C ILE A 241 -18.81 -19.30 -4.65
N ASP A 242 -20.06 -18.89 -4.63
CA ASP A 242 -20.83 -18.57 -5.84
C ASP A 242 -20.39 -17.21 -6.37
N HIS A 243 -19.63 -17.21 -7.45
CA HIS A 243 -19.08 -16.00 -8.06
C HIS A 243 -20.13 -15.13 -8.74
N ASP A 244 -21.29 -15.65 -9.10
CA ASP A 244 -22.38 -14.85 -9.69
C ASP A 244 -23.05 -13.96 -8.61
N ARG A 245 -23.06 -14.43 -7.37
CA ARG A 245 -23.59 -13.70 -6.22
C ARG A 245 -22.54 -12.88 -5.47
N CYS A 246 -21.26 -13.20 -5.65
CA CYS A 246 -20.14 -12.55 -4.96
C CYS A 246 -19.89 -11.15 -5.55
N LEU A 247 -19.89 -10.12 -4.72
CA LEU A 247 -19.54 -8.74 -5.09
C LEU A 247 -18.06 -8.37 -4.86
N GLY A 248 -17.21 -9.31 -4.47
CA GLY A 248 -15.79 -9.04 -4.30
C GLY A 248 -15.41 -8.17 -3.09
N CYS A 249 -16.29 -7.98 -2.11
CA CYS A 249 -16.01 -7.11 -0.94
C CYS A 249 -14.92 -7.60 0.01
N GLY A 250 -14.42 -8.83 -0.14
CA GLY A 250 -13.31 -9.41 0.61
C GLY A 250 -13.55 -9.67 2.10
N ARG A 251 -14.76 -9.46 2.65
CA ARG A 251 -15.05 -9.67 4.08
C ARG A 251 -14.75 -11.09 4.55
N CYS A 252 -15.00 -12.09 3.67
CA CYS A 252 -14.74 -13.49 3.94
C CYS A 252 -13.23 -13.79 4.11
N ILE A 253 -12.36 -13.07 3.39
CA ILE A 253 -10.90 -13.16 3.55
C ILE A 253 -10.53 -12.66 4.96
N GLY A 254 -11.03 -11.48 5.34
CA GLY A 254 -10.70 -10.84 6.63
C GLY A 254 -11.16 -11.61 7.87
N VAL A 255 -12.18 -12.48 7.75
CA VAL A 255 -12.69 -13.27 8.86
C VAL A 255 -12.12 -14.68 8.92
N CYS A 256 -11.41 -15.12 7.87
CA CYS A 256 -10.88 -16.48 7.80
C CYS A 256 -9.58 -16.64 8.60
N ASN A 257 -9.67 -17.18 9.82
CA ASN A 257 -8.50 -17.44 10.68
C ASN A 257 -7.65 -18.64 10.19
N GLN A 258 -8.09 -19.34 9.15
CA GLN A 258 -7.33 -20.46 8.56
C GLN A 258 -6.69 -20.05 7.22
N ASP A 259 -6.85 -18.79 6.83
CA ASP A 259 -6.39 -18.27 5.53
C ASP A 259 -6.78 -19.15 4.33
N ALA A 260 -7.92 -19.82 4.47
CA ALA A 260 -8.48 -20.69 3.42
C ALA A 260 -9.15 -19.90 2.29
N ILE A 261 -9.46 -18.62 2.49
CA ILE A 261 -10.05 -17.77 1.45
C ILE A 261 -9.02 -16.74 1.03
N LYS A 262 -8.73 -16.72 -0.26
CA LYS A 262 -7.67 -15.87 -0.85
C LYS A 262 -8.23 -15.15 -2.08
N PRO A 263 -7.67 -13.98 -2.46
CA PRO A 263 -7.89 -13.45 -3.81
C PRO A 263 -7.25 -14.39 -4.83
N ASP A 264 -7.84 -14.49 -6.01
CA ASP A 264 -7.17 -15.10 -7.15
C ASP A 264 -6.16 -14.08 -7.70
N TYR A 265 -4.88 -14.39 -7.63
CA TYR A 265 -3.82 -13.55 -8.20
C TYR A 265 -3.63 -13.87 -9.67
N ASP A 266 -4.68 -13.71 -10.46
CA ASP A 266 -4.75 -14.09 -11.88
C ASP A 266 -4.52 -12.92 -12.85
N ALA A 267 -4.42 -11.69 -12.34
CA ALA A 267 -4.11 -10.56 -13.18
C ALA A 267 -2.66 -10.66 -13.70
N ALA A 268 -2.49 -10.59 -15.00
CA ALA A 268 -1.18 -10.46 -15.62
C ALA A 268 -0.47 -9.19 -15.09
N ALA A 269 0.85 -9.22 -14.99
CA ALA A 269 1.63 -8.15 -14.36
C ALA A 269 1.41 -6.76 -14.99
N ASP A 270 1.21 -6.70 -16.31
CA ASP A 270 0.89 -5.48 -17.05
C ASP A 270 -0.49 -4.93 -16.69
N VAL A 271 -1.52 -5.79 -16.61
CA VAL A 271 -2.88 -5.40 -16.18
C VAL A 271 -2.88 -4.93 -14.73
N LEU A 272 -2.16 -5.62 -13.85
CA LEU A 272 -1.98 -5.20 -12.45
C LEU A 272 -1.38 -3.79 -12.38
N ASN A 273 -0.31 -3.54 -13.15
CA ASN A 273 0.37 -2.25 -13.16
C ASN A 273 -0.52 -1.12 -13.72
N CYS A 274 -1.31 -1.39 -14.77
CA CYS A 274 -2.31 -0.46 -15.27
C CYS A 274 -3.35 -0.10 -14.20
N LYS A 275 -3.92 -1.11 -13.52
CA LYS A 275 -4.89 -0.89 -12.44
C LYS A 275 -4.28 -0.10 -11.27
N ILE A 276 -3.02 -0.36 -10.89
CA ILE A 276 -2.30 0.41 -9.88
C ILE A 276 -2.19 1.88 -10.29
N ALA A 277 -1.88 2.16 -11.55
CA ALA A 277 -1.78 3.52 -12.08
C ALA A 277 -3.16 4.23 -12.05
N GLU A 278 -4.21 3.54 -12.45
CA GLU A 278 -5.59 4.07 -12.44
C GLU A 278 -6.09 4.33 -11.01
N TYR A 279 -5.80 3.46 -10.06
CA TYR A 279 -6.07 3.69 -8.63
C TYR A 279 -5.26 4.88 -8.08
N THR A 280 -3.99 5.03 -8.49
CA THR A 280 -3.18 6.20 -8.14
C THR A 280 -3.82 7.48 -8.66
N LYS A 281 -4.23 7.48 -9.94
CA LYS A 281 -4.95 8.59 -10.56
C LYS A 281 -6.20 8.97 -9.76
N ALA A 282 -7.03 8.01 -9.35
CA ALA A 282 -8.22 8.24 -8.54
C ALA A 282 -7.91 8.95 -7.20
N ILE A 283 -6.74 8.69 -6.61
CA ILE A 283 -6.35 9.30 -5.34
C ILE A 283 -5.86 10.73 -5.52
N VAL A 284 -5.10 11.00 -6.59
CA VAL A 284 -4.40 12.30 -6.75
C VAL A 284 -5.13 13.31 -7.64
N ASP A 285 -6.01 12.87 -8.54
CA ASP A 285 -6.72 13.76 -9.45
C ASP A 285 -7.60 14.77 -8.69
N GLY A 286 -7.47 16.05 -9.05
CA GLY A 286 -8.23 17.13 -8.45
C GLY A 286 -7.90 17.45 -6.99
N ARG A 287 -6.81 16.89 -6.46
CA ARG A 287 -6.38 17.01 -5.05
C ARG A 287 -4.92 17.43 -4.96
N PRO A 288 -4.56 18.36 -4.05
CA PRO A 288 -3.15 18.64 -3.76
C PRO A 288 -2.44 17.39 -3.28
N SER A 289 -1.35 17.02 -3.93
CA SER A 289 -0.53 15.87 -3.56
C SER A 289 0.96 16.17 -3.69
N PHE A 290 1.77 15.46 -2.90
CA PHE A 290 3.22 15.56 -2.93
C PHE A 290 3.85 14.20 -2.66
N HIS A 291 4.94 13.88 -3.37
CA HIS A 291 5.53 12.55 -3.35
C HIS A 291 6.98 12.60 -2.90
N ILE A 292 7.32 11.72 -1.97
CA ILE A 292 8.64 11.54 -1.39
C ILE A 292 8.99 10.07 -1.50
N SER A 293 10.11 9.75 -2.14
CA SER A 293 10.62 8.38 -2.26
C SER A 293 12.03 8.28 -1.71
N LEU A 294 12.26 7.27 -0.88
CA LEU A 294 13.56 6.97 -0.31
C LEU A 294 14.07 5.67 -0.93
N ALA A 295 15.12 5.76 -1.74
CA ALA A 295 15.81 4.66 -2.37
C ALA A 295 17.01 4.25 -1.50
N MET A 296 16.71 3.49 -0.46
CA MET A 296 17.64 2.95 0.53
C MET A 296 17.13 1.61 1.03
N ASP A 297 18.01 0.76 1.57
CA ASP A 297 17.66 -0.60 2.01
C ASP A 297 16.83 -1.35 0.93
N ILE A 298 17.24 -1.22 -0.35
CA ILE A 298 16.46 -1.66 -1.52
C ILE A 298 16.45 -3.19 -1.61
N SER A 299 15.55 -3.82 -0.86
CA SER A 299 15.32 -5.27 -0.90
C SER A 299 14.71 -5.68 -2.24
N PRO A 300 15.01 -6.89 -2.76
CA PRO A 300 14.29 -7.46 -3.91
C PRO A 300 12.82 -7.71 -3.59
N ASN A 301 12.50 -7.94 -2.30
CA ASN A 301 11.15 -8.22 -1.81
C ASN A 301 10.43 -6.95 -1.37
N CYS A 302 9.10 -6.98 -1.47
CA CYS A 302 8.25 -5.91 -0.97
C CYS A 302 8.19 -5.90 0.56
N ASP A 303 8.04 -4.72 1.19
CA ASP A 303 7.79 -4.58 2.64
C ASP A 303 6.53 -5.30 3.12
N CYS A 304 5.72 -5.82 2.20
CA CYS A 304 4.54 -6.61 2.50
C CYS A 304 4.85 -8.07 2.87
N HIS A 305 6.10 -8.52 2.72
CA HIS A 305 6.60 -9.80 3.19
C HIS A 305 7.29 -9.65 4.54
N ALA A 306 7.14 -10.64 5.41
CA ALA A 306 7.84 -10.68 6.70
C ALA A 306 9.36 -10.85 6.51
N GLU A 307 9.73 -11.64 5.51
CA GLU A 307 11.10 -11.84 5.08
C GLU A 307 11.54 -10.70 4.15
N ASN A 308 12.57 -10.00 4.51
CA ASN A 308 13.34 -9.14 3.62
C ASN A 308 14.69 -9.81 3.33
N ASP A 309 15.28 -9.46 2.21
CA ASP A 309 16.61 -9.91 1.81
C ASP A 309 17.61 -8.75 1.88
N THR A 310 18.88 -9.05 1.61
CA THR A 310 19.91 -8.02 1.48
C THR A 310 19.57 -7.03 0.38
N PRO A 311 19.99 -5.75 0.50
CA PRO A 311 19.80 -4.79 -0.58
C PRO A 311 20.48 -5.24 -1.87
N ILE A 312 19.83 -5.02 -3.02
CA ILE A 312 20.34 -5.39 -4.34
C ILE A 312 21.36 -4.38 -4.89
N VAL A 313 21.30 -3.14 -4.43
CA VAL A 313 22.24 -2.05 -4.73
C VAL A 313 22.54 -1.27 -3.45
N ASN A 314 23.60 -0.46 -3.46
CA ASN A 314 23.86 0.48 -2.37
C ASN A 314 22.74 1.52 -2.24
N ASP A 315 22.60 2.07 -1.04
CA ASP A 315 21.69 3.18 -0.77
C ASP A 315 21.98 4.37 -1.71
N ILE A 316 20.96 4.84 -2.39
CA ILE A 316 21.05 5.89 -3.42
C ILE A 316 20.77 7.26 -2.82
N GLY A 317 19.58 7.44 -2.25
CA GLY A 317 19.18 8.75 -1.73
C GLY A 317 17.68 8.96 -1.59
N MET A 318 17.32 10.22 -1.54
CA MET A 318 15.94 10.69 -1.32
C MET A 318 15.50 11.54 -2.50
N PHE A 319 14.27 11.35 -2.94
CA PHE A 319 13.65 12.03 -4.07
C PHE A 319 12.36 12.74 -3.62
N ALA A 320 12.02 13.85 -4.28
CA ALA A 320 10.77 14.57 -4.05
C ALA A 320 10.22 15.17 -5.34
N SER A 321 8.90 15.09 -5.54
CA SER A 321 8.21 15.58 -6.73
C SER A 321 6.72 15.83 -6.45
N PHE A 322 6.08 16.64 -7.30
CA PHE A 322 4.62 16.73 -7.38
C PHE A 322 4.00 15.64 -8.31
N ASP A 323 4.83 14.89 -9.01
CA ASP A 323 4.40 13.89 -9.99
C ASP A 323 4.82 12.50 -9.55
N PRO A 324 3.86 11.58 -9.27
CA PRO A 324 4.16 10.23 -8.80
C PRO A 324 4.79 9.34 -9.88
N VAL A 325 4.54 9.61 -11.17
CA VAL A 325 5.12 8.87 -12.28
C VAL A 325 6.58 9.28 -12.46
N ALA A 326 6.83 10.59 -12.48
CA ALA A 326 8.19 11.12 -12.67
C ALA A 326 9.13 10.70 -11.53
N ILE A 327 8.65 10.68 -10.27
CA ILE A 327 9.48 10.26 -9.13
C ILE A 327 9.79 8.77 -9.19
N ASP A 328 8.84 7.93 -9.59
CA ASP A 328 9.05 6.48 -9.73
C ASP A 328 10.02 6.18 -10.87
N GLN A 329 9.90 6.87 -12.00
CA GLN A 329 10.86 6.76 -13.11
C GLN A 329 12.27 7.16 -12.67
N ALA A 330 12.40 8.30 -11.97
CA ALA A 330 13.71 8.75 -11.49
C ALA A 330 14.37 7.77 -10.49
N CYS A 331 13.56 7.15 -9.60
CA CYS A 331 14.05 6.13 -8.70
C CYS A 331 14.48 4.87 -9.46
N ALA A 332 13.68 4.40 -10.42
CA ALA A 332 13.99 3.23 -11.24
C ALA A 332 15.27 3.45 -12.06
N ASP A 333 15.41 4.61 -12.71
CA ASP A 333 16.61 4.98 -13.46
C ASP A 333 17.86 5.00 -12.58
N ALA A 334 17.74 5.52 -11.35
CA ALA A 334 18.83 5.56 -10.39
C ALA A 334 19.26 4.16 -9.92
N VAL A 335 18.29 3.25 -9.70
CA VAL A 335 18.60 1.84 -9.36
C VAL A 335 19.26 1.14 -10.53
N LEU A 336 18.73 1.29 -11.76
CA LEU A 336 19.29 0.68 -12.96
C LEU A 336 20.70 1.19 -13.31
N ALA A 337 21.01 2.43 -12.94
CA ALA A 337 22.35 3.01 -13.11
C ALA A 337 23.34 2.61 -12.00
N SER A 338 22.89 1.96 -10.92
CA SER A 338 23.72 1.53 -9.82
C SER A 338 24.33 0.15 -10.09
N GLU A 339 25.56 -0.08 -9.60
CA GLU A 339 26.16 -1.40 -9.66
C GLU A 339 25.47 -2.35 -8.65
N PRO A 340 25.04 -3.55 -9.09
CA PRO A 340 24.50 -4.56 -8.18
C PRO A 340 25.49 -4.94 -7.07
N LEU A 341 24.98 -5.22 -5.88
CA LEU A 341 25.81 -5.78 -4.81
C LEU A 341 26.19 -7.23 -5.14
N PRO A 342 27.38 -7.70 -4.73
CA PRO A 342 27.78 -9.09 -4.97
C PRO A 342 26.81 -10.09 -4.33
N ASN A 343 26.45 -11.12 -5.09
CA ASN A 343 25.57 -12.21 -4.67
C ASN A 343 24.08 -11.81 -4.43
N THR A 344 23.62 -10.77 -5.09
CA THR A 344 22.19 -10.37 -5.10
C THR A 344 21.54 -10.69 -6.43
#